data_5fc9f285c325126eb82a43fe9a33d88f
#
_entry.id   5fc9f285c325126eb82a43fe9a33d88f
#
_cell.length_a   1.000
_cell.length_b   1.000
_cell.length_c   1.000
_cell.angle_alpha   90.00
_cell.angle_beta   90.00
_cell.angle_gamma   90.00
#
_symmetry.space_group_name_H-M   'P 1'
#
loop_
_entity.id
_entity.type
_entity.pdbx_description
1 polymer ?
#
loop_
_entity_poly.entity_id
_entity_poly.type
_entity_poly.pdbx_seq_one_letter_code
_entity_poly.pdbx_strand_id
1 'polypeptide(L)' 'MLSGLSAQELGVLARNGASLEIDGKNFPSSDICALAREMTRGSELVIHNSNRMFFPELCQIARASGISNVRFL' A
#
# COMPACT_ATOMS: atom_id res chain seq x y z
N MET A 1 -11.24 7.75 -2.83
CA MET A 1 -10.63 6.62 -2.11
C MET A 1 -11.67 5.51 -1.93
N LEU A 2 -11.27 4.28 -2.20
CA LEU A 2 -12.17 3.14 -2.00
C LEU A 2 -12.32 2.85 -0.51
N SER A 3 -13.53 2.46 -0.10
CA SER A 3 -13.79 2.08 1.27
C SER A 3 -14.58 0.78 1.27
N GLY A 4 -14.47 0.04 2.37
CA GLY A 4 -15.19 -1.21 2.53
C GLY A 4 -14.54 -2.42 1.88
N LEU A 5 -13.41 -2.26 1.20
CA LEU A 5 -12.68 -3.38 0.64
C LEU A 5 -11.64 -3.88 1.63
N SER A 6 -11.45 -5.19 1.66
CA SER A 6 -10.42 -5.81 2.47
C SER A 6 -9.05 -5.62 1.82
N ALA A 7 -7.98 -5.81 2.61
CA ALA A 7 -6.62 -5.77 2.07
C ALA A 7 -6.45 -6.81 0.96
N GLN A 8 -7.10 -7.96 1.11
CA GLN A 8 -7.03 -9.03 0.12
C GLN A 8 -7.66 -8.61 -1.21
N GLU A 9 -8.82 -7.95 -1.14
CA GLU A 9 -9.49 -7.44 -2.33
C GLU A 9 -8.69 -6.34 -3.01
N LEU A 10 -8.09 -5.46 -2.22
CA LEU A 10 -7.21 -4.42 -2.75
C LEU A 10 -6.00 -5.04 -3.44
N GLY A 11 -5.47 -6.13 -2.88
CA GLY A 11 -4.35 -6.86 -3.50
C GLY A 11 -4.71 -7.40 -4.86
N VAL A 12 -5.94 -7.86 -5.06
CA VAL A 12 -6.40 -8.33 -6.37
C VAL A 12 -6.42 -7.18 -7.37
N LEU A 13 -6.93 -6.02 -6.95
CA LEU A 13 -6.92 -4.83 -7.80
C LEU A 13 -5.49 -4.44 -8.19
N ALA A 14 -4.58 -4.49 -7.22
CA ALA A 14 -3.18 -4.15 -7.45
C ALA A 14 -2.55 -5.08 -8.49
N ARG A 15 -2.80 -6.39 -8.38
CA ARG A 15 -2.27 -7.35 -9.34
C ARG A 15 -2.80 -7.12 -10.76
N ASN A 16 -3.96 -6.50 -10.86
CA ASN A 16 -4.55 -6.17 -12.16
C ASN A 16 -4.12 -4.79 -12.66
N GLY A 17 -3.14 -4.18 -12.03
CA GLY A 17 -2.51 -2.97 -12.53
C GLY A 17 -3.09 -1.68 -11.98
N ALA A 18 -4.00 -1.76 -11.02
CA ALA A 18 -4.62 -0.55 -10.46
C ALA A 18 -3.65 0.22 -9.57
N SER A 19 -3.72 1.54 -9.63
CA SER A 19 -3.12 2.40 -8.61
C SER A 19 -4.12 2.56 -7.49
N LEU A 20 -3.63 2.59 -6.25
CA LEU A 20 -4.49 2.58 -5.08
C LEU A 20 -4.13 3.70 -4.13
N GLU A 21 -5.14 4.17 -3.40
CA GLU A 21 -4.98 5.16 -2.35
C GLU A 21 -5.70 4.64 -1.12
N ILE A 22 -4.97 4.49 -0.03
CA ILE A 22 -5.50 3.89 1.19
C ILE A 22 -5.21 4.77 2.40
N ASP A 23 -5.97 4.52 3.47
CA ASP A 23 -5.71 5.15 4.76
C ASP A 23 -4.91 4.16 5.61
N GLY A 24 -3.68 4.54 5.95
CA GLY A 24 -2.78 3.65 6.68
C GLY A 24 -3.25 3.29 8.08
N LYS A 25 -4.17 4.04 8.66
CA LYS A 25 -4.69 3.70 9.97
C LYS A 25 -5.73 2.59 9.95
N ASN A 26 -6.22 2.21 8.76
CA ASN A 26 -7.24 1.18 8.61
C ASN A 26 -6.66 -0.21 8.40
N PHE A 27 -5.35 -0.32 8.25
CA PHE A 27 -4.69 -1.59 7.97
C PHE A 27 -3.43 -1.72 8.82
N PRO A 28 -3.13 -2.92 9.33
CA PRO A 28 -1.83 -3.14 9.95
C PRO A 28 -0.72 -3.07 8.91
N SER A 29 0.49 -2.74 9.35
CA SER A 29 1.62 -2.58 8.43
C SER A 29 1.92 -3.85 7.64
N SER A 30 1.67 -5.02 8.23
CA SER A 30 1.86 -6.30 7.52
C SER A 30 0.95 -6.41 6.31
N ASP A 31 -0.31 -5.95 6.43
CA ASP A 31 -1.25 -5.96 5.31
C ASP A 31 -0.83 -4.97 4.24
N ILE A 32 -0.31 -3.81 4.66
CA ILE A 32 0.15 -2.79 3.70
C ILE A 32 1.38 -3.30 2.95
N CYS A 33 2.29 -4.00 3.64
CA CYS A 33 3.43 -4.62 2.98
C CYS A 33 2.99 -5.67 1.95
N ALA A 34 2.02 -6.50 2.31
CA ALA A 34 1.49 -7.50 1.40
C ALA A 34 0.87 -6.84 0.17
N LEU A 35 0.12 -5.77 0.38
CA LEU A 35 -0.48 -5.00 -0.72
C LEU A 35 0.60 -4.40 -1.62
N ALA A 36 1.64 -3.84 -1.02
CA ALA A 36 2.73 -3.23 -1.77
C ALA A 36 3.43 -4.24 -2.69
N ARG A 37 3.56 -5.49 -2.23
CA ARG A 37 4.16 -6.55 -3.04
C ARG A 37 3.32 -6.91 -4.27
N GLU A 38 2.01 -6.67 -4.20
CA GLU A 38 1.11 -6.98 -5.31
C GLU A 38 1.09 -5.87 -6.37
N MET A 39 1.64 -4.69 -6.07
CA MET A 39 1.64 -3.57 -7.01
C MET A 39 2.48 -3.89 -8.24
N THR A 40 2.05 -3.39 -9.38
CA THR A 40 2.73 -3.63 -10.65
C THR A 40 3.55 -2.42 -11.08
N ARG A 41 4.43 -2.65 -12.06
CA ARG A 41 5.27 -1.57 -12.59
C ARG A 41 4.41 -0.44 -13.14
N GLY A 42 4.73 0.78 -12.73
CA GLY A 42 4.02 1.96 -13.19
C GLY A 42 2.80 2.32 -12.35
N SER A 43 2.39 1.45 -11.44
CA SER A 43 1.30 1.73 -10.52
C SER A 43 1.80 2.53 -9.32
N GLU A 44 0.88 3.21 -8.65
CA GLU A 44 1.20 4.00 -7.47
C GLU A 44 0.34 3.57 -6.29
N LEU A 45 0.98 3.43 -5.13
CA LEU A 45 0.29 3.20 -3.87
C LEU A 45 0.46 4.43 -3.00
N VAL A 46 -0.64 5.11 -2.68
CA VAL A 46 -0.64 6.29 -1.82
C VAL A 46 -1.20 5.90 -0.47
N ILE A 47 -0.44 6.17 0.58
CA ILE A 47 -0.82 5.81 1.94
C ILE A 47 -1.00 7.08 2.77
N HIS A 48 -2.24 7.37 3.15
CA HIS A 48 -2.57 8.51 4.00
C HIS A 48 -2.33 8.17 5.46
N ASN A 49 -2.10 9.20 6.27
CA ASN A 49 -1.86 9.06 7.71
C ASN A 49 -0.64 8.22 8.04
N SER A 50 0.34 8.23 7.15
CA SER A 50 1.55 7.43 7.33
C SER A 50 2.43 7.98 8.45
N ASN A 51 2.22 9.23 8.86
CA ASN A 51 2.95 9.82 10.00
C ASN A 51 2.65 9.09 11.32
N ARG A 52 1.66 8.21 11.33
CA ARG A 52 1.34 7.39 12.50
C ARG A 52 2.15 6.10 12.54
N MET A 53 2.89 5.82 11.47
CA MET A 53 3.71 4.61 11.37
C MET A 53 5.11 4.88 11.88
N PHE A 54 5.74 3.83 12.42
CA PHE A 54 7.14 3.91 12.81
C PHE A 54 8.02 3.85 11.56
N PHE A 55 9.16 4.52 11.64
CA PHE A 55 10.08 4.60 10.52
C PHE A 55 10.45 3.23 9.93
N PRO A 56 10.78 2.19 10.75
CA PRO A 56 11.07 0.88 10.19
C PRO A 56 9.93 0.29 9.36
N GLU A 57 8.69 0.57 9.75
CA GLU A 57 7.53 0.11 8.99
C GLU A 57 7.47 0.77 7.63
N LEU A 58 7.74 2.07 7.57
CA LEU A 58 7.78 2.80 6.30
C LEU A 58 8.84 2.22 5.37
N CYS A 59 10.02 1.89 5.92
CA CYS A 59 11.09 1.29 5.14
C CYS A 59 10.69 -0.08 4.59
N GLN A 60 10.00 -0.89 5.40
CA GLN A 60 9.54 -2.21 4.98
C GLN A 60 8.54 -2.11 3.83
N ILE A 61 7.62 -1.16 3.92
CA ILE A 61 6.61 -0.95 2.89
C ILE A 61 7.27 -0.49 1.59
N ALA A 62 8.18 0.48 1.69
CA ALA A 62 8.89 0.99 0.51
C ALA A 62 9.68 -0.12 -0.18
N ARG A 63 10.32 -0.99 0.61
CA ARG A 63 11.09 -2.10 0.07
C ARG A 63 10.17 -3.14 -0.59
N ALA A 64 9.02 -3.40 0.04
CA ALA A 64 8.07 -4.39 -0.46
C ALA A 64 7.47 -3.98 -1.81
N SER A 65 7.34 -2.67 -2.06
CA SER A 65 6.76 -2.18 -3.31
C SER A 65 7.61 -2.49 -4.53
N GLY A 66 8.92 -2.71 -4.33
CA GLY A 66 9.81 -3.10 -5.43
C GLY A 66 9.85 -2.07 -6.54
N ILE A 67 9.30 -2.43 -7.69
CA ILE A 67 9.34 -1.60 -8.90
C ILE A 67 8.18 -0.62 -9.01
N SER A 68 7.23 -0.66 -8.10
CA SER A 68 6.12 0.30 -8.09
C SER A 68 6.51 1.54 -7.28
N ASN A 69 5.63 2.53 -7.29
CA ASN A 69 5.84 3.78 -6.57
C ASN A 69 4.96 3.81 -5.32
N VAL A 70 5.56 4.19 -4.19
CA VAL A 70 4.83 4.39 -2.95
C VAL A 70 5.00 5.83 -2.51
N ARG A 71 3.89 6.45 -2.13
CA ARG A 71 3.89 7.79 -1.55
C ARG A 71 3.30 7.74 -0.15
N PHE A 72 4.02 8.31 0.79
CA PHE A 72 3.56 8.40 2.17
C PHE A 72 3.04 9.83 2.42
N LEU A 73 1.77 9.93 2.76
CA LEU A 73 1.13 11.23 3.01
C LEU A 73 0.58 11.33 4.43
#